data_58049489cb426b1d8ee878d69d40e0e4
#
_entry.id   58049489cb426b1d8ee878d69d40e0e4
#
_cell.length_a   1.000
_cell.length_b   1.000
_cell.length_c   1.000
_cell.angle_alpha   90.00
_cell.angle_beta   90.00
_cell.angle_gamma   90.00
#
_symmetry.space_group_name_H-M   'P 1'
#
loop_
_entity.id
_entity.type
_entity.pdbx_description
1 polymer ?
#
loop_
_entity_poly.entity_id
_entity_poly.type
_entity_poly.pdbx_seq_one_letter_code
_entity_poly.pdbx_strand_id
1 'polypeptide(L)'
;MRNGTLGNGNNGQWGWGYYEHEFFDANKITVENQALGGMSSRTFYNRLWPDVRRGIKAGDWVIISIGHNDNGPYDSGRARASIPGIGKDSLNVTIKETGVKETVYTYGEYMRKYINDCKALGAHPILMSLTPRDAYDENDKIVRVNKTFG
;
A
#
# COMPACT_ATOMS: atom_id res chain seq x y z
N MET A 1 11.21 -11.61 -2.45
CA MET A 1 11.71 -10.24 -2.69
C MET A 1 11.00 -9.66 -3.91
N ARG A 2 10.60 -8.41 -3.84
CA ARG A 2 9.79 -7.77 -4.90
C ARG A 2 10.57 -6.76 -5.73
N ASN A 3 11.89 -6.75 -5.61
CA ASN A 3 12.80 -6.00 -6.48
C ASN A 3 12.83 -6.63 -7.87
N GLY A 4 11.66 -6.76 -8.46
CA GLY A 4 11.55 -7.36 -9.77
C GLY A 4 11.57 -6.33 -10.89
N THR A 5 11.29 -6.79 -12.07
CA THR A 5 11.23 -5.98 -13.28
C THR A 5 10.04 -5.02 -13.33
N LEU A 6 9.09 -5.17 -12.41
CA LEU A 6 7.92 -4.29 -12.34
C LEU A 6 8.30 -2.93 -11.76
N GLY A 7 7.91 -1.87 -12.43
CA GLY A 7 8.20 -0.50 -12.03
C GLY A 7 9.49 0.08 -12.59
N ASN A 8 10.25 -0.67 -13.39
CA ASN A 8 11.48 -0.21 -14.06
C ASN A 8 11.29 0.16 -15.54
N GLY A 9 10.04 0.21 -16.01
CA GLY A 9 9.69 0.57 -17.39
C GLY A 9 9.61 -0.61 -18.36
N ASN A 10 10.07 -1.80 -18.03
CA ASN A 10 10.09 -2.95 -18.97
C ASN A 10 8.70 -3.38 -19.47
N ASN A 11 7.65 -3.12 -18.67
CA ASN A 11 6.26 -3.36 -19.02
C ASN A 11 5.45 -2.06 -19.20
N GLY A 12 6.13 -0.94 -19.43
CA GLY A 12 5.53 0.39 -19.52
C GLY A 12 5.11 1.00 -18.18
N GLN A 13 5.41 0.35 -17.07
CA GLN A 13 5.12 0.85 -15.73
C GLN A 13 6.39 1.30 -15.01
N TRP A 14 6.35 2.51 -14.47
CA TRP A 14 7.42 3.12 -13.70
C TRP A 14 6.98 3.26 -12.24
N GLY A 15 7.86 2.88 -11.32
CA GLY A 15 7.62 3.00 -9.88
C GLY A 15 8.82 3.64 -9.19
N TRP A 16 8.60 4.70 -8.44
CA TRP A 16 9.66 5.43 -7.76
C TRP A 16 10.49 4.53 -6.82
N GLY A 17 9.87 3.57 -6.15
CA GLY A 17 10.57 2.65 -5.26
C GLY A 17 11.60 1.74 -5.93
N TYR A 18 11.55 1.61 -7.27
CA TYR A 18 12.61 0.91 -8.00
C TYR A 18 13.91 1.71 -8.04
N TYR A 19 13.80 3.03 -8.14
CA TYR A 19 14.94 3.96 -8.28
C TYR A 19 15.43 4.52 -6.95
N GLU A 20 14.72 4.29 -5.86
CA GLU A 20 15.02 4.91 -4.56
C GLU A 20 16.43 4.59 -4.07
N HIS A 21 16.96 3.42 -4.40
CA HIS A 21 18.32 3.01 -4.03
C HIS A 21 19.41 3.95 -4.61
N GLU A 22 19.13 4.65 -5.71
CA GLU A 22 20.08 5.58 -6.34
C GLU A 22 20.33 6.85 -5.50
N PHE A 23 19.47 7.14 -4.54
CA PHE A 23 19.57 8.31 -3.67
C PHE A 23 20.34 8.04 -2.36
N PHE A 24 20.80 6.82 -2.15
CA PHE A 24 21.50 6.43 -0.93
C PHE A 24 22.89 5.85 -1.23
N ASP A 25 23.81 6.03 -0.27
CA ASP A 25 25.11 5.36 -0.29
C ASP A 25 24.93 3.86 -0.02
N ALA A 26 25.14 3.04 -1.04
CA ALA A 26 24.97 1.59 -0.98
C ALA A 26 25.88 0.89 0.06
N ASN A 27 26.95 1.56 0.51
CA ASN A 27 27.81 1.03 1.59
C ASN A 27 27.20 1.24 2.98
N LYS A 28 26.16 2.09 3.10
CA LYS A 28 25.52 2.46 4.36
C LYS A 28 24.09 2.00 4.46
N ILE A 29 23.36 2.01 3.35
CA ILE A 29 21.92 1.74 3.32
C ILE A 29 21.60 0.73 2.21
N THR A 30 20.90 -0.32 2.57
CA THR A 30 20.29 -1.25 1.61
C THR A 30 18.83 -0.89 1.43
N VAL A 31 18.41 -0.62 0.21
CA VAL A 31 17.02 -0.35 -0.14
C VAL A 31 16.37 -1.62 -0.70
N GLU A 32 15.28 -2.06 -0.07
CA GLU A 32 14.47 -3.18 -0.55
C GLU A 32 13.09 -2.71 -1.00
N ASN A 33 12.81 -2.82 -2.29
CA ASN A 33 11.48 -2.54 -2.83
C ASN A 33 10.58 -3.77 -2.74
N GLN A 34 9.63 -3.77 -1.81
CA GLN A 34 8.64 -4.84 -1.62
C GLN A 34 7.27 -4.51 -2.26
N ALA A 35 7.16 -3.38 -2.94
CA ALA A 35 5.90 -2.95 -3.57
C ALA A 35 5.45 -3.91 -4.69
N LEU A 36 4.15 -4.07 -4.83
CA LEU A 36 3.52 -4.80 -5.92
C LEU A 36 2.35 -4.00 -6.48
N GLY A 37 2.37 -3.75 -7.79
CA GLY A 37 1.31 -3.05 -8.49
C GLY A 37 -0.05 -3.75 -8.34
N GLY A 38 -1.14 -2.95 -8.30
CA GLY A 38 -2.50 -3.46 -8.19
C GLY A 38 -2.96 -3.80 -6.77
N MET A 39 -2.09 -3.76 -5.77
CA MET A 39 -2.45 -3.98 -4.38
C MET A 39 -3.11 -2.73 -3.77
N SER A 40 -4.07 -2.96 -2.87
CA SER A 40 -4.62 -1.97 -1.96
C SER A 40 -4.00 -2.11 -0.58
N SER A 41 -4.30 -1.18 0.34
CA SER A 41 -3.89 -1.28 1.73
C SER A 41 -4.33 -2.62 2.36
N ARG A 42 -5.58 -3.03 2.12
CA ARG A 42 -6.16 -4.29 2.56
C ARG A 42 -5.46 -5.52 1.96
N THR A 43 -5.38 -5.59 0.64
CA THR A 43 -4.86 -6.80 -0.03
C THR A 43 -3.38 -6.99 0.18
N PHE A 44 -2.61 -5.92 0.27
CA PHE A 44 -1.20 -6.00 0.62
C PHE A 44 -1.03 -6.46 2.06
N TYR A 45 -1.79 -5.89 3.01
CA TYR A 45 -1.74 -6.28 4.42
C TYR A 45 -2.05 -7.78 4.61
N ASN A 46 -3.12 -8.25 3.98
CA ASN A 46 -3.58 -9.62 4.20
C ASN A 46 -2.74 -10.68 3.47
N ARG A 47 -2.11 -10.34 2.33
CA ARG A 47 -1.46 -11.33 1.46
C ARG A 47 0.06 -11.27 1.45
N LEU A 48 0.63 -10.07 1.51
CA LEU A 48 2.07 -9.87 1.30
C LEU A 48 2.79 -9.37 2.54
N TRP A 49 2.11 -8.56 3.34
CA TRP A 49 2.67 -7.97 4.53
C TRP A 49 3.22 -8.99 5.54
N PRO A 50 2.59 -10.16 5.79
CA PRO A 50 3.16 -11.17 6.67
C PRO A 50 4.58 -11.60 6.26
N ASP A 51 4.85 -11.69 4.96
CA ASP A 51 6.18 -12.03 4.44
C ASP A 51 7.17 -10.87 4.55
N VAL A 52 6.74 -9.67 4.18
CA VAL A 52 7.54 -8.45 4.32
C VAL A 52 7.93 -8.23 5.77
N ARG A 53 6.96 -8.34 6.67
CA ARG A 53 7.13 -8.15 8.11
C ARG A 53 8.21 -9.05 8.71
N ARG A 54 8.34 -10.29 8.24
CA ARG A 54 9.39 -11.22 8.70
C ARG A 54 10.81 -10.77 8.37
N GLY A 55 10.96 -9.93 7.35
CA GLY A 55 12.26 -9.37 6.94
C GLY A 55 12.66 -8.10 7.70
N ILE A 56 11.71 -7.41 8.32
CA ILE A 56 11.94 -6.13 9.00
C ILE A 56 12.70 -6.37 10.32
N LYS A 57 13.71 -5.55 10.55
CA LYS A 57 14.55 -5.57 11.76
C LYS A 57 14.40 -4.27 12.54
N ALA A 58 14.77 -4.31 13.82
CA ALA A 58 14.86 -3.10 14.63
C ALA A 58 15.82 -2.10 14.01
N GLY A 59 15.42 -0.83 13.93
CA GLY A 59 16.16 0.24 13.30
C GLY A 59 15.89 0.43 11.81
N ASP A 60 15.19 -0.49 11.14
CA ASP A 60 14.82 -0.32 9.73
C ASP A 60 13.82 0.82 9.55
N TRP A 61 13.91 1.50 8.41
CA TRP A 61 12.92 2.48 7.96
C TRP A 61 11.97 1.81 6.96
N VAL A 62 10.67 1.93 7.21
CA VAL A 62 9.64 1.30 6.36
C VAL A 62 8.76 2.39 5.74
N ILE A 63 8.95 2.64 4.44
CA ILE A 63 8.17 3.61 3.69
C ILE A 63 6.91 2.95 3.14
N ILE A 64 5.75 3.50 3.48
CA ILE A 64 4.44 2.98 3.12
C ILE A 64 3.73 4.00 2.23
N SER A 65 3.60 3.68 0.93
CA SER A 65 2.90 4.49 -0.06
C SER A 65 1.87 3.61 -0.77
N ILE A 66 0.63 3.61 -0.28
CA ILE A 66 -0.42 2.70 -0.75
C ILE A 66 -1.80 3.35 -0.56
N GLY A 67 -2.77 3.04 -1.44
CA GLY A 67 -4.15 3.55 -1.32
C GLY A 67 -4.88 3.73 -2.65
N HIS A 68 -4.17 3.81 -3.77
CA HIS A 68 -4.79 4.03 -5.09
C HIS A 68 -5.81 2.95 -5.50
N ASN A 69 -5.70 1.77 -4.95
CA ASN A 69 -6.53 0.62 -5.30
C ASN A 69 -7.57 0.27 -4.23
N ASP A 70 -7.78 1.14 -3.26
CA ASP A 70 -8.69 0.90 -2.14
C ASP A 70 -10.16 1.15 -2.47
N ASN A 71 -10.46 1.53 -3.71
CA ASN A 71 -11.82 1.72 -4.22
C ASN A 71 -12.41 0.43 -4.80
N GLY A 72 -13.75 0.39 -4.85
CA GLY A 72 -14.52 -0.63 -5.54
C GLY A 72 -15.30 -1.54 -4.60
N PRO A 73 -15.75 -2.71 -5.07
CA PRO A 73 -16.46 -3.68 -4.26
C PRO A 73 -15.61 -4.28 -3.15
N TYR A 74 -16.22 -4.53 -2.00
CA TYR A 74 -15.56 -5.21 -0.87
C TYR A 74 -15.50 -6.72 -1.03
N ASP A 75 -16.46 -7.31 -1.76
CA ASP A 75 -16.75 -8.74 -1.76
C ASP A 75 -16.69 -9.41 -3.14
N SER A 76 -16.36 -8.68 -4.19
CA SER A 76 -16.41 -9.19 -5.57
C SER A 76 -15.30 -8.63 -6.45
N GLY A 77 -15.08 -9.23 -7.60
CA GLY A 77 -14.04 -8.89 -8.54
C GLY A 77 -12.66 -9.06 -7.91
N ARG A 78 -11.86 -8.00 -7.85
CA ARG A 78 -10.57 -8.07 -7.14
C ARG A 78 -10.71 -8.02 -5.62
N ALA A 79 -11.91 -7.71 -5.09
CA ALA A 79 -12.24 -7.63 -3.66
C ALA A 79 -11.13 -6.94 -2.84
N ARG A 80 -10.71 -5.75 -3.30
CA ARG A 80 -9.53 -5.07 -2.75
C ARG A 80 -9.86 -3.76 -2.02
N ALA A 81 -11.11 -3.30 -2.07
CA ALA A 81 -11.50 -2.06 -1.43
C ALA A 81 -11.36 -2.12 0.09
N SER A 82 -10.92 -1.03 0.69
CA SER A 82 -11.05 -0.73 2.11
C SER A 82 -12.22 0.24 2.33
N ILE A 83 -12.74 0.31 3.56
CA ILE A 83 -13.75 1.29 3.92
C ILE A 83 -13.10 2.69 3.90
N PRO A 84 -13.72 3.70 3.27
CA PRO A 84 -13.21 5.06 3.29
C PRO A 84 -13.10 5.64 4.71
N GLY A 85 -12.10 6.50 4.91
CA GLY A 85 -11.94 7.24 6.16
C GLY A 85 -10.91 6.64 7.11
N ILE A 86 -10.77 7.31 8.26
CA ILE A 86 -9.75 7.04 9.28
C ILE A 86 -10.31 6.42 10.57
N GLY A 87 -11.61 6.13 10.62
CA GLY A 87 -12.27 5.50 11.77
C GLY A 87 -11.79 4.08 12.05
N LYS A 88 -12.46 3.41 12.98
CA LYS A 88 -12.22 1.99 13.34
C LYS A 88 -13.31 1.06 12.82
N ASP A 89 -14.17 1.56 11.93
CA ASP A 89 -15.27 0.78 11.39
C ASP A 89 -14.77 -0.44 10.64
N SER A 90 -15.56 -1.49 10.68
CA SER A 90 -15.27 -2.73 9.96
C SER A 90 -16.54 -3.36 9.41
N LEU A 91 -16.39 -4.19 8.40
CA LEU A 91 -17.45 -4.91 7.73
C LEU A 91 -17.03 -6.35 7.48
N ASN A 92 -17.86 -7.31 7.88
CA ASN A 92 -17.62 -8.70 7.53
C ASN A 92 -18.22 -8.99 6.16
N VAL A 93 -17.41 -9.55 5.28
CA VAL A 93 -17.79 -9.92 3.91
C VAL A 93 -17.47 -11.38 3.63
N THR A 94 -18.19 -11.95 2.67
CA THR A 94 -17.83 -13.22 2.04
C THR A 94 -17.48 -12.94 0.60
N ILE A 95 -16.26 -13.24 0.19
CA ILE A 95 -15.78 -13.02 -1.18
C ILE A 95 -16.55 -13.92 -2.12
N LYS A 96 -17.25 -13.35 -3.08
CA LYS A 96 -18.18 -14.07 -3.98
C LYS A 96 -17.47 -15.13 -4.82
N GLU A 97 -16.28 -14.84 -5.30
CA GLU A 97 -15.50 -15.70 -6.16
C GLU A 97 -14.87 -16.90 -5.44
N THR A 98 -14.66 -16.80 -4.13
CA THR A 98 -13.89 -17.81 -3.38
C THR A 98 -14.61 -18.37 -2.17
N GLY A 99 -15.69 -17.72 -1.71
CA GLY A 99 -16.39 -18.08 -0.48
C GLY A 99 -15.62 -17.73 0.80
N VAL A 100 -14.44 -17.10 0.70
CA VAL A 100 -13.62 -16.75 1.86
C VAL A 100 -14.29 -15.63 2.66
N LYS A 101 -14.39 -15.82 3.96
CA LYS A 101 -14.87 -14.81 4.90
C LYS A 101 -13.72 -13.91 5.32
N GLU A 102 -13.94 -12.61 5.29
CA GLU A 102 -12.93 -11.61 5.62
C GLU A 102 -13.56 -10.41 6.33
N THR A 103 -12.82 -9.82 7.27
CA THR A 103 -13.19 -8.52 7.86
C THR A 103 -12.46 -7.41 7.13
N VAL A 104 -13.21 -6.52 6.53
CA VAL A 104 -12.72 -5.31 5.88
C VAL A 104 -12.72 -4.16 6.87
N TYR A 105 -11.62 -3.44 6.95
CA TYR A 105 -11.46 -2.28 7.83
C TYR A 105 -11.39 -0.99 7.01
N THR A 106 -11.42 0.14 7.71
CA THR A 106 -11.14 1.43 7.08
C THR A 106 -9.69 1.49 6.59
N TYR A 107 -9.44 2.36 5.61
CA TYR A 107 -8.10 2.68 5.15
C TYR A 107 -7.20 3.09 6.33
N GLY A 108 -7.67 4.00 7.17
CA GLY A 108 -6.91 4.44 8.34
C GLY A 108 -6.60 3.32 9.33
N GLU A 109 -7.48 2.33 9.48
CA GLU A 109 -7.19 1.18 10.33
C GLU A 109 -6.10 0.29 9.73
N TYR A 110 -6.07 0.07 8.41
CA TYR A 110 -4.94 -0.61 7.77
C TYR A 110 -3.64 0.16 7.97
N MET A 111 -3.65 1.50 7.86
CA MET A 111 -2.46 2.32 8.12
C MET A 111 -1.98 2.17 9.57
N ARG A 112 -2.90 2.19 10.55
CA ARG A 112 -2.55 1.92 11.95
C ARG A 112 -1.95 0.54 12.17
N LYS A 113 -2.47 -0.48 11.51
CA LYS A 113 -1.94 -1.85 11.59
C LYS A 113 -0.49 -1.90 11.09
N TYR A 114 -0.19 -1.32 9.92
CA TYR A 114 1.18 -1.23 9.41
C TYR A 114 2.12 -0.51 10.39
N ILE A 115 1.69 0.66 10.88
CA ILE A 115 2.47 1.46 11.81
C ILE A 115 2.75 0.69 13.10
N ASN A 116 1.74 0.06 13.67
CA ASN A 116 1.86 -0.70 14.91
C ASN A 116 2.76 -1.91 14.75
N ASP A 117 2.64 -2.64 13.63
CA ASP A 117 3.51 -3.77 13.32
C ASP A 117 4.98 -3.34 13.21
N CYS A 118 5.27 -2.24 12.49
CA CYS A 118 6.62 -1.70 12.40
C CYS A 118 7.17 -1.31 13.77
N LYS A 119 6.38 -0.57 14.56
CA LYS A 119 6.79 -0.14 15.90
C LYS A 119 7.03 -1.33 16.84
N ALA A 120 6.21 -2.36 16.76
CA ALA A 120 6.38 -3.59 17.55
C ALA A 120 7.68 -4.33 17.21
N LEU A 121 8.20 -4.15 16.00
CA LEU A 121 9.49 -4.70 15.57
C LEU A 121 10.67 -3.76 15.84
N GLY A 122 10.44 -2.57 16.43
CA GLY A 122 11.48 -1.56 16.63
C GLY A 122 11.88 -0.81 15.36
N ALA A 123 11.08 -0.89 14.31
CA ALA A 123 11.29 -0.19 13.05
C ALA A 123 10.60 1.18 13.01
N HIS A 124 11.00 2.02 12.07
CA HIS A 124 10.54 3.39 11.90
C HIS A 124 9.60 3.51 10.70
N PRO A 125 8.27 3.51 10.88
CA PRO A 125 7.33 3.65 9.77
C PRO A 125 7.26 5.10 9.26
N ILE A 126 7.30 5.28 7.95
CA ILE A 126 7.01 6.53 7.24
C ILE A 126 5.77 6.29 6.39
N LEU A 127 4.68 6.98 6.70
CA LEU A 127 3.46 6.95 5.91
C LEU A 127 3.47 8.13 4.93
N MET A 128 3.39 7.83 3.65
CA MET A 128 3.31 8.84 2.60
C MET A 128 1.87 9.10 2.18
N SER A 129 1.58 10.34 1.79
CA SER A 129 0.35 10.67 1.08
C SER A 129 0.31 9.98 -0.29
N LEU A 130 -0.90 9.84 -0.85
CA LEU A 130 -1.05 9.29 -2.19
C LEU A 130 -0.45 10.23 -3.24
N THR A 131 0.29 9.66 -4.18
CA THR A 131 0.73 10.37 -5.37
C THR A 131 -0.50 10.84 -6.17
N PRO A 132 -0.57 12.09 -6.61
CA PRO A 132 -1.65 12.55 -7.48
C PRO A 132 -1.75 11.69 -8.74
N ARG A 133 -2.97 11.46 -9.21
CA ARG A 133 -3.20 10.85 -10.52
C ARG A 133 -3.11 11.92 -11.59
N ASP A 134 -2.74 11.52 -12.80
CA ASP A 134 -2.85 12.35 -14.00
C ASP A 134 -4.32 12.44 -14.42
N ALA A 135 -5.08 13.22 -13.65
CA ALA A 135 -6.50 13.48 -13.87
C ALA A 135 -6.82 14.93 -13.51
N TYR A 136 -7.41 15.63 -14.44
CA TYR A 136 -7.70 17.06 -14.33
C TYR A 136 -9.21 17.32 -14.40
N ASP A 137 -9.67 18.37 -13.77
CA ASP A 137 -11.03 18.89 -13.90
C ASP A 137 -11.15 19.80 -15.13
N GLU A 138 -12.33 20.36 -15.34
CA GLU A 138 -12.64 21.30 -16.43
C GLU A 138 -11.84 22.61 -16.39
N ASN A 139 -11.13 22.90 -15.31
CA ASN A 139 -10.29 24.07 -15.10
C ASN A 139 -8.79 23.71 -15.07
N ASP A 140 -8.41 22.57 -15.62
CA ASP A 140 -7.03 22.04 -15.64
C ASP A 140 -6.39 21.88 -14.25
N LYS A 141 -7.20 21.66 -13.20
CA LYS A 141 -6.72 21.38 -11.85
C LYS A 141 -6.70 19.88 -11.58
N ILE A 142 -5.63 19.42 -10.95
CA ILE A 142 -5.50 18.02 -10.53
C ILE A 142 -6.66 17.61 -9.61
N VAL A 143 -7.38 16.56 -10.00
CA VAL A 143 -8.49 16.02 -9.23
C VAL A 143 -7.99 15.05 -8.19
N ARG A 144 -8.38 15.25 -6.93
CA ARG A 144 -8.16 14.29 -5.85
C ARG A 144 -9.25 13.22 -5.89
N VAL A 145 -9.07 12.21 -6.75
CA VAL A 145 -10.07 11.13 -6.95
C VAL A 145 -10.28 10.25 -5.73
N ASN A 146 -9.31 10.16 -4.83
CA ASN A 146 -9.37 9.33 -3.63
C ASN A 146 -9.21 10.15 -2.34
N LYS A 147 -9.81 11.33 -2.29
CA LYS A 147 -9.66 12.28 -1.17
C LYS A 147 -10.01 11.73 0.23
N THR A 148 -10.65 10.57 0.31
CA THR A 148 -10.96 9.86 1.56
C THR A 148 -9.86 8.90 2.01
N PHE A 149 -8.78 8.74 1.21
CA PHE A 149 -7.66 7.85 1.47
C PHE A 149 -6.31 8.59 1.53
N GLY A 150 -6.32 9.89 1.79
CA GLY A 150 -5.07 10.66 1.90
C GLY A 150 -5.30 12.14 2.11
#